data_7bf1db5a2477f513958de80ade4b2ddd
#
_entry.id   7bf1db5a2477f513958de80ade4b2ddd
#
_cell.length_a   1.000
_cell.length_b   1.000
_cell.length_c   1.000
_cell.angle_alpha   90.00
_cell.angle_beta   90.00
_cell.angle_gamma   90.00
#
_symmetry.space_group_name_H-M   'P 1'
#
loop_
_entity.id
_entity.type
_entity.pdbx_description
1 polymer ?
#
loop_
_entity_poly.entity_id
_entity_poly.type
_entity_poly.pdbx_seq_one_letter_code
_entity_poly.pdbx_strand_id
1 'polypeptide(L)'
;MPRPKGSKNKVKTATVPTSDFAALIAEKAAAKESLTADITALEENVNNLKNELKEKKAELKKLDNELSKLEEQKAEADAKAAEEAQRAELEDTIQKLMADGVSAAEILEKLK
;
A
#
# COMPACT_ATOMS: atom_id res chain seq x y z
N MET A 1 3.11 78.20 16.99
CA MET A 1 3.25 77.40 17.01
C MET A 1 2.81 76.70 17.00
N PRO A 2 2.62 76.58 16.90
CA PRO A 2 2.76 75.63 17.22
C PRO A 2 2.49 74.93 16.35
N ARG A 3 2.25 74.81 15.90
CA ARG A 3 2.17 74.00 15.39
C ARG A 3 2.60 73.07 15.39
N PRO A 4 2.83 72.98 15.74
CA PRO A 4 3.66 71.86 15.66
C PRO A 4 3.24 70.70 16.35
N LYS A 5 2.50 70.71 17.22
CA LYS A 5 2.13 69.63 17.90
C LYS A 5 1.54 68.61 17.13
N GLY A 6 0.59 68.74 16.39
CA GLY A 6 -0.09 67.82 15.57
C GLY A 6 0.85 67.19 14.56
N SER A 7 1.75 67.94 14.08
CA SER A 7 2.74 67.46 13.14
C SER A 7 3.57 66.33 13.71
N LYS A 8 3.93 66.46 14.94
CA LYS A 8 4.71 65.43 15.57
C LYS A 8 3.99 64.10 15.62
N ASN A 9 2.75 64.16 15.98
CA ASN A 9 1.97 62.95 16.04
C ASN A 9 1.83 62.29 14.70
N LYS A 10 1.64 63.07 13.69
CA LYS A 10 1.57 62.54 12.34
C LYS A 10 2.84 61.88 11.97
N VAL A 11 3.92 62.52 12.26
CA VAL A 11 5.23 61.97 11.95
C VAL A 11 5.39 60.60 12.56
N LYS A 12 5.00 60.45 13.80
CA LYS A 12 5.12 59.16 14.47
C LYS A 12 4.27 58.10 13.86
N THR A 13 3.04 58.42 13.55
CA THR A 13 2.13 57.40 13.05
C THR A 13 2.38 57.10 11.59
N ALA A 14 2.82 58.09 10.83
CA ALA A 14 2.96 57.89 9.41
C ALA A 14 4.33 57.43 8.99
N THR A 15 5.28 57.54 9.85
CA THR A 15 6.62 57.43 9.35
C THR A 15 7.31 56.19 9.79
N VAL A 16 7.28 55.28 8.93
CA VAL A 16 8.31 54.25 8.92
C VAL A 16 9.35 54.81 7.95
N PRO A 17 10.60 54.95 8.32
CA PRO A 17 11.63 55.41 7.41
C PRO A 17 11.72 54.55 6.17
N THR A 18 12.10 55.15 5.05
CA THR A 18 12.26 54.44 3.81
C THR A 18 13.20 53.24 3.93
N SER A 19 14.25 53.43 4.71
CA SER A 19 15.21 52.33 4.97
C SER A 19 14.56 51.14 5.69
N ASP A 20 13.60 51.44 6.58
CA ASP A 20 12.87 50.37 7.27
C ASP A 20 11.93 49.63 6.35
N PHE A 21 11.29 50.34 5.46
CA PHE A 21 10.47 49.72 4.43
C PHE A 21 11.30 48.81 3.52
N ALA A 22 12.46 49.27 3.11
CA ALA A 22 13.38 48.50 2.30
C ALA A 22 13.80 47.23 3.02
N ALA A 23 14.10 47.36 4.31
CA ALA A 23 14.46 46.20 5.15
C ALA A 23 13.29 45.21 5.27
N LEU A 24 12.07 45.74 5.48
CA LEU A 24 10.88 44.89 5.59
C LEU A 24 10.58 44.19 4.27
N ILE A 25 10.75 44.88 3.16
CA ILE A 25 10.55 44.33 1.82
C ILE A 25 11.55 43.19 1.61
N ALA A 26 12.80 43.43 1.93
CA ALA A 26 13.86 42.42 1.78
C ALA A 26 13.58 41.18 2.64
N GLU A 27 13.12 41.38 3.84
CA GLU A 27 12.78 40.32 4.77
C GLU A 27 11.61 39.51 4.23
N LYS A 28 10.57 40.17 3.76
CA LYS A 28 9.41 39.47 3.18
C LYS A 28 9.74 38.78 1.87
N ALA A 29 10.58 39.38 1.06
CA ALA A 29 11.03 38.76 -0.17
C ALA A 29 11.84 37.49 0.10
N ALA A 30 12.71 37.54 1.11
CA ALA A 30 13.49 36.38 1.52
C ALA A 30 12.59 35.27 2.06
N ALA A 31 11.61 35.62 2.87
CA ALA A 31 10.63 34.69 3.39
C ALA A 31 9.81 34.05 2.26
N LYS A 32 9.43 34.84 1.27
CA LYS A 32 8.72 34.37 0.10
C LYS A 32 9.54 33.35 -0.70
N GLU A 33 10.80 33.66 -0.91
CA GLU A 33 11.72 32.74 -1.61
C GLU A 33 11.87 31.42 -0.86
N SER A 34 12.03 31.50 0.45
CA SER A 34 12.16 30.32 1.30
C SER A 34 10.90 29.44 1.21
N LEU A 35 9.73 30.08 1.29
CA LEU A 35 8.46 29.35 1.19
C LEU A 35 8.27 28.74 -0.20
N THR A 36 8.67 29.46 -1.24
CA THR A 36 8.59 28.95 -2.61
C THR A 36 9.47 27.72 -2.78
N ALA A 37 10.67 27.76 -2.23
CA ALA A 37 11.58 26.62 -2.25
C ALA A 37 10.99 25.41 -1.48
N ASP A 38 10.41 25.69 -0.33
CA ASP A 38 9.77 24.65 0.49
C ASP A 38 8.60 24.01 -0.25
N ILE A 39 7.79 24.84 -0.91
CA ILE A 39 6.65 24.36 -1.69
C ILE A 39 7.12 23.45 -2.83
N THR A 40 8.16 23.87 -3.54
CA THR A 40 8.73 23.07 -4.63
C THR A 40 9.21 21.73 -4.13
N ALA A 41 9.91 21.72 -3.01
CA ALA A 41 10.42 20.50 -2.40
C ALA A 41 9.27 19.57 -1.98
N LEU A 42 8.22 20.14 -1.39
CA LEU A 42 7.04 19.38 -1.00
C LEU A 42 6.30 18.80 -2.20
N GLU A 43 6.20 19.56 -3.27
CA GLU A 43 5.57 19.09 -4.50
C GLU A 43 6.33 17.90 -5.09
N GLU A 44 7.66 17.96 -5.07
CA GLU A 44 8.49 16.84 -5.49
C GLU A 44 8.25 15.61 -4.62
N ASN A 45 8.22 15.81 -3.32
CA ASN A 45 7.96 14.71 -2.39
C ASN A 45 6.60 14.08 -2.61
N VAL A 46 5.58 14.92 -2.82
CA VAL A 46 4.23 14.43 -3.13
C VAL A 46 4.22 13.62 -4.41
N ASN A 47 4.92 14.09 -5.42
CA ASN A 47 5.01 13.39 -6.70
C ASN A 47 5.70 12.03 -6.54
N ASN A 48 6.79 12.01 -5.80
CA ASN A 48 7.53 10.78 -5.52
C ASN A 48 6.66 9.78 -4.74
N LEU A 49 5.91 10.28 -3.75
CA LEU A 49 5.01 9.44 -2.97
C LEU A 49 3.87 8.89 -3.81
N LYS A 50 3.35 9.68 -4.73
CA LYS A 50 2.32 9.21 -5.67
C LYS A 50 2.84 8.08 -6.55
N ASN A 51 4.07 8.21 -7.02
CA ASN A 51 4.71 7.19 -7.84
C ASN A 51 4.95 5.92 -7.03
N GLU A 52 5.44 6.06 -5.81
CA GLU A 52 5.63 4.93 -4.90
C GLU A 52 4.32 4.22 -4.61
N LEU A 53 3.26 4.97 -4.36
CA LEU A 53 1.94 4.41 -4.11
C LEU A 53 1.46 3.61 -5.31
N LYS A 54 1.64 4.15 -6.50
CA LYS A 54 1.26 3.48 -7.75
C LYS A 54 2.00 2.15 -7.91
N GLU A 55 3.31 2.16 -7.65
CA GLU A 55 4.14 0.96 -7.70
C GLU A 55 3.69 -0.09 -6.68
N LYS A 56 3.44 0.35 -5.45
CA LYS A 56 3.00 -0.55 -4.37
C LYS A 56 1.64 -1.17 -4.69
N LYS A 57 0.73 -0.39 -5.25
CA LYS A 57 -0.58 -0.91 -5.66
C LYS A 57 -0.44 -1.95 -6.78
N ALA A 58 0.46 -1.72 -7.72
CA ALA A 58 0.73 -2.67 -8.79
C ALA A 58 1.33 -3.97 -8.24
N GLU A 59 2.26 -3.86 -7.29
CA GLU A 59 2.85 -5.01 -6.62
C GLU A 59 1.80 -5.80 -5.85
N LEU A 60 0.92 -5.10 -5.15
CA LEU A 60 -0.16 -5.73 -4.39
C LEU A 60 -1.07 -6.53 -5.31
N LYS A 61 -1.45 -5.96 -6.43
CA LYS A 61 -2.30 -6.63 -7.41
C LYS A 61 -1.62 -7.89 -7.95
N LYS A 62 -0.34 -7.79 -8.23
CA LYS A 62 0.45 -8.93 -8.71
C LYS A 62 0.49 -10.04 -7.67
N LEU A 63 0.73 -9.68 -6.41
CA LEU A 63 0.78 -10.64 -5.31
C LEU A 63 -0.59 -11.29 -5.09
N ASP A 64 -1.67 -10.53 -5.19
CA ASP A 64 -3.03 -11.07 -5.08
C ASP A 64 -3.29 -12.11 -6.15
N ASN A 65 -2.86 -11.85 -7.38
CA ASN A 65 -3.02 -12.79 -8.49
C ASN A 65 -2.17 -14.05 -8.26
N GLU A 66 -0.94 -13.88 -7.82
CA GLU A 66 -0.04 -15.00 -7.51
C GLU A 66 -0.61 -15.84 -6.37
N LEU A 67 -1.12 -15.17 -5.35
CA LEU A 67 -1.72 -15.83 -4.20
C LEU A 67 -2.93 -16.66 -4.60
N SER A 68 -3.82 -16.10 -5.44
CA SER A 68 -4.98 -16.81 -5.95
C SER A 68 -4.58 -18.06 -6.72
N LYS A 69 -3.56 -17.96 -7.56
CA LYS A 69 -3.05 -19.11 -8.31
C LYS A 69 -2.50 -20.18 -7.41
N LEU A 70 -1.73 -19.80 -6.40
CA LEU A 70 -1.17 -20.72 -5.43
C LEU A 70 -2.25 -21.42 -4.61
N GLU A 71 -3.29 -20.68 -4.24
CA GLU A 71 -4.43 -21.25 -3.52
C GLU A 71 -5.16 -22.29 -4.36
N GLU A 72 -5.34 -21.99 -5.67
CA GLU A 72 -5.93 -22.96 -6.59
C GLU A 72 -5.08 -24.21 -6.75
N GLN A 73 -3.78 -24.02 -6.92
CA GLN A 73 -2.83 -25.12 -7.04
C GLN A 73 -2.81 -25.98 -5.78
N LYS A 74 -2.87 -25.33 -4.63
CA LYS A 74 -2.93 -26.03 -3.35
C LYS A 74 -4.20 -26.85 -3.24
N ALA A 75 -5.34 -26.25 -3.62
CA ALA A 75 -6.62 -26.96 -3.58
C ALA A 75 -6.61 -28.18 -4.50
N GLU A 76 -6.03 -28.06 -5.68
CA GLU A 76 -5.89 -29.19 -6.61
C GLU A 76 -4.98 -30.27 -6.05
N ALA A 77 -3.85 -29.87 -5.46
CA ALA A 77 -2.91 -30.81 -4.86
C ALA A 77 -3.54 -31.53 -3.68
N ASP A 78 -4.28 -30.81 -2.85
CA ASP A 78 -4.98 -31.38 -1.70
C ASP A 78 -6.06 -32.38 -2.15
N ALA A 79 -6.80 -32.03 -3.22
CA ALA A 79 -7.81 -32.92 -3.78
C ALA A 79 -7.19 -34.20 -4.33
N LYS A 80 -6.07 -34.09 -5.03
CA LYS A 80 -5.33 -35.25 -5.54
C LYS A 80 -4.81 -36.15 -4.43
N ALA A 81 -4.26 -35.52 -3.40
CA ALA A 81 -3.75 -36.27 -2.24
C ALA A 81 -4.87 -37.02 -1.54
N ALA A 82 -6.05 -36.39 -1.42
CA ALA A 82 -7.21 -37.06 -0.83
C ALA A 82 -7.69 -38.23 -1.68
N GLU A 83 -7.71 -38.06 -3.01
CA GLU A 83 -8.07 -39.15 -3.94
C GLU A 83 -7.11 -40.30 -3.83
N GLU A 84 -5.82 -40.04 -3.82
CA GLU A 84 -4.79 -41.08 -3.71
C GLU A 84 -4.88 -41.83 -2.37
N ALA A 85 -5.14 -41.09 -1.30
CA ALA A 85 -5.33 -41.69 0.03
C ALA A 85 -6.55 -42.60 0.03
N GLN A 86 -7.66 -42.21 -0.57
CA GLN A 86 -8.86 -43.04 -0.67
C GLN A 86 -8.61 -44.26 -1.52
N ARG A 87 -7.89 -44.13 -2.61
CA ARG A 87 -7.54 -45.24 -3.47
C ARG A 87 -6.65 -46.26 -2.75
N ALA A 88 -5.67 -45.73 -2.02
CA ALA A 88 -4.78 -46.59 -1.25
C ALA A 88 -5.54 -47.36 -0.16
N GLU A 89 -6.48 -46.70 0.52
CA GLU A 89 -7.33 -47.37 1.50
C GLU A 89 -8.17 -48.46 0.88
N LEU A 90 -8.75 -48.14 -0.28
CA LEU A 90 -9.57 -49.13 -0.99
C LEU A 90 -8.77 -50.34 -1.41
N GLU A 91 -7.56 -50.14 -1.97
CA GLU A 91 -6.67 -51.21 -2.35
C GLU A 91 -6.29 -52.07 -1.15
N ASP A 92 -5.96 -51.41 -0.04
CA ASP A 92 -5.61 -52.13 1.20
C ASP A 92 -6.79 -52.97 1.70
N THR A 93 -8.00 -52.42 1.66
CA THR A 93 -9.21 -53.12 2.05
C THR A 93 -9.46 -54.34 1.16
N ILE A 94 -9.28 -54.19 -0.16
CA ILE A 94 -9.43 -55.26 -1.11
C ILE A 94 -8.42 -56.36 -0.83
N GLN A 95 -7.17 -56.00 -0.61
CA GLN A 95 -6.11 -56.98 -0.29
C GLN A 95 -6.41 -57.75 0.99
N LYS A 96 -6.89 -57.03 2.00
CA LYS A 96 -7.27 -57.69 3.26
C LYS A 96 -8.41 -58.69 3.07
N LEU A 97 -9.42 -58.31 2.30
CA LEU A 97 -10.55 -59.19 2.02
C LEU A 97 -10.12 -60.40 1.22
N MET A 98 -9.22 -60.23 0.25
CA MET A 98 -8.69 -61.35 -0.51
C MET A 98 -7.85 -62.30 0.37
N ALA A 99 -7.07 -61.74 1.29
CA ALA A 99 -6.30 -62.53 2.24
C ALA A 99 -7.21 -63.35 3.17
N ASP A 100 -8.39 -62.83 3.48
CA ASP A 100 -9.39 -63.52 4.31
C ASP A 100 -10.17 -64.58 3.52
N GLY A 101 -9.85 -64.75 2.23
CA GLY A 101 -10.48 -65.82 1.43
C GLY A 101 -11.68 -65.36 0.61
N VAL A 102 -11.96 -64.08 0.58
CA VAL A 102 -13.06 -63.54 -0.23
C VAL A 102 -12.60 -63.44 -1.67
N SER A 103 -13.40 -63.91 -2.62
CA SER A 103 -13.01 -63.89 -4.03
C SER A 103 -13.20 -62.50 -4.64
N ALA A 104 -12.49 -62.23 -5.73
CA ALA A 104 -12.59 -60.97 -6.45
C ALA A 104 -14.04 -60.71 -6.91
N ALA A 105 -14.75 -61.73 -7.29
CA ALA A 105 -16.15 -61.62 -7.71
C ALA A 105 -17.06 -61.15 -6.57
N GLU A 106 -16.84 -61.71 -5.39
CA GLU A 106 -17.59 -61.33 -4.19
C GLU A 106 -17.33 -59.86 -3.81
N ILE A 107 -16.07 -59.46 -3.93
CA ILE A 107 -15.68 -58.07 -3.65
C ILE A 107 -16.40 -57.11 -4.62
N LEU A 108 -16.39 -57.45 -5.89
CA LEU A 108 -17.06 -56.65 -6.92
C LEU A 108 -18.58 -56.54 -6.68
N GLU A 109 -19.19 -57.62 -6.23
CA GLU A 109 -20.60 -57.63 -5.87
C GLU A 109 -20.91 -56.67 -4.73
N LYS A 110 -20.08 -56.66 -3.72
CA LYS A 110 -20.26 -55.79 -2.57
C LYS A 110 -20.06 -54.30 -2.88
N LEU A 111 -19.21 -54.02 -3.86
CA LEU A 111 -18.92 -52.65 -4.27
C LEU A 111 -20.01 -52.05 -5.17
N LYS A 112 -20.88 -52.81 -5.70
CA LYS A 112 -22.05 -52.34 -6.43
C LYS A 112 -23.11 -51.80 -5.47
#